data_9a0910cb436445e83dbc081f57f48a5b
#
_entry.id   9a0910cb436445e83dbc081f57f48a5b
#
_cell.length_a   1.000
_cell.length_b   1.000
_cell.length_c   1.000
_cell.angle_alpha   90.00
_cell.angle_beta   90.00
_cell.angle_gamma   90.00
#
_symmetry.space_group_name_H-M   'P 1'
#
loop_
_entity.id
_entity.type
_entity.pdbx_description
1 polymer ?
#
loop_
_entity_poly.entity_id
_entity_poly.type
_entity_poly.pdbx_seq_one_letter_code
_entity_poly.pdbx_strand_id
1 'polypeptide(L)'
;MLSSAKFTKFAPAIHEKTVMKHKHIDKYTLMTTAPIPRLIGSLAIPTIVSMLVTSFYVMIDTYFVGKINTQATAAVGISFSVMAIIQAFGFFFGHGSGNFISRRLGARDYQSAEKMAATGFFSAFIMGCLITLFGLLFLTPICRILGSTPTILPYTETYLGIILLGAPFMASSLVLNNQMRFQGNAAYAMVGITAGTVLNIGLAPLFIFVCGMGIAGAAYATLCGQVCSFGILLYMDSRGENIRIRLRNFTPQPAYFREILYGGSPSLCRQGLASLAAILLNVAAGRYGDAAIAGMSIVGRICMFINSFLIGFGQGFQPVCGYNYGAGIYHRVRQGFWFCVKVGVVFLTLCSIVGYIYAPEIVAWFREDDAEVIAVGARALRWQLITLPLGTWVILCNMLLQTIRKPVRAVLLASARQGLFFIPAILLLPHLLGLQGVEMSQAVADFCSFIFALPVAIPVLRSLRQDPAA
;
A
#
# COMPACT_ATOMS: atom_id res chain seq x y z
N MET A 1 9.09 -66.53 -6.29
CA MET A 1 8.52 -65.38 -6.99
C MET A 1 7.25 -64.94 -6.27
N LEU A 2 7.36 -64.02 -5.41
CA LEU A 2 6.22 -63.23 -4.84
C LEU A 2 6.82 -62.40 -3.67
N SER A 3 6.90 -61.15 -3.83
CA SER A 3 7.06 -60.11 -2.83
C SER A 3 7.94 -58.95 -3.32
N SER A 4 7.36 -58.01 -4.02
CA SER A 4 8.03 -56.72 -4.26
C SER A 4 7.04 -55.55 -4.50
N ALA A 5 5.80 -55.61 -4.00
CA ALA A 5 4.76 -54.66 -4.37
C ALA A 5 4.15 -53.88 -3.18
N LYS A 6 4.70 -53.91 -1.97
CA LYS A 6 4.11 -53.25 -0.80
C LYS A 6 4.96 -52.16 -0.15
N PHE A 7 6.16 -51.85 -0.64
CA PHE A 7 7.04 -50.84 -0.01
C PHE A 7 7.03 -49.44 -0.65
N THR A 8 6.29 -49.24 -1.76
CA THR A 8 6.37 -47.99 -2.55
C THR A 8 5.27 -46.96 -2.26
N LYS A 9 4.33 -47.22 -1.32
CA LYS A 9 3.23 -46.27 -1.03
C LYS A 9 3.41 -45.35 0.20
N PHE A 10 4.44 -45.57 1.01
CA PHE A 10 4.69 -44.74 2.20
C PHE A 10 5.84 -43.72 2.06
N ALA A 11 6.64 -43.82 1.02
CA ALA A 11 7.79 -42.96 0.79
C ALA A 11 7.48 -41.50 0.39
N PRO A 12 6.42 -41.18 -0.40
CA PRO A 12 6.23 -39.80 -0.86
C PRO A 12 5.77 -38.84 0.24
N ALA A 13 5.01 -39.30 1.24
CA ALA A 13 4.47 -38.43 2.28
C ALA A 13 5.51 -37.99 3.33
N ILE A 14 6.47 -38.89 3.62
CA ILE A 14 7.56 -38.60 4.56
C ILE A 14 8.61 -37.71 3.88
N HIS A 15 8.88 -37.97 2.60
CA HIS A 15 9.83 -37.17 1.82
C HIS A 15 9.30 -35.75 1.57
N GLU A 16 7.99 -35.60 1.29
CA GLU A 16 7.36 -34.29 1.10
C GLU A 16 7.31 -33.47 2.40
N LYS A 17 7.03 -34.11 3.55
CA LYS A 17 7.08 -33.44 4.88
C LYS A 17 8.50 -33.07 5.28
N THR A 18 9.49 -33.91 5.00
CA THR A 18 10.90 -33.64 5.32
C THR A 18 11.48 -32.57 4.40
N VAL A 19 11.14 -32.59 3.11
CA VAL A 19 11.55 -31.57 2.14
C VAL A 19 10.91 -30.19 2.46
N MET A 20 9.61 -30.18 2.85
CA MET A 20 8.98 -28.92 3.28
C MET A 20 9.60 -28.37 4.58
N LYS A 21 9.93 -29.25 5.52
CA LYS A 21 10.58 -28.85 6.78
C LYS A 21 11.99 -28.28 6.55
N HIS A 22 12.75 -28.84 5.61
CA HIS A 22 14.07 -28.33 5.23
C HIS A 22 13.98 -26.97 4.51
N LYS A 23 13.03 -26.79 3.57
CA LYS A 23 12.83 -25.52 2.86
C LYS A 23 12.43 -24.39 3.80
N HIS A 24 11.57 -24.65 4.79
CA HIS A 24 11.22 -23.64 5.81
C HIS A 24 12.37 -23.29 6.74
N ILE A 25 13.23 -24.26 7.06
CA ILE A 25 14.44 -24.03 7.86
C ILE A 25 15.43 -23.16 7.11
N ASP A 26 15.65 -23.40 5.82
CA ASP A 26 16.53 -22.58 4.98
C ASP A 26 16.07 -21.11 4.92
N LYS A 27 14.75 -20.89 4.75
CA LYS A 27 14.19 -19.55 4.71
C LYS A 27 14.26 -18.83 6.06
N TYR A 28 13.99 -19.54 7.13
CA TYR A 28 14.18 -19.04 8.49
C TYR A 28 15.64 -18.63 8.72
N THR A 29 16.58 -19.49 8.37
CA THR A 29 18.01 -19.21 8.48
C THR A 29 18.40 -18.00 7.64
N LEU A 30 17.95 -17.92 6.38
CA LEU A 30 18.20 -16.75 5.53
C LEU A 30 17.71 -15.45 6.20
N MET A 31 16.47 -15.42 6.71
CA MET A 31 15.86 -14.23 7.31
C MET A 31 16.52 -13.81 8.63
N THR A 32 17.09 -14.76 9.38
CA THR A 32 17.66 -14.51 10.71
C THR A 32 19.18 -14.37 10.72
N THR A 33 19.90 -14.83 9.69
CA THR A 33 21.37 -14.84 9.68
C THR A 33 22.00 -14.04 8.56
N ALA A 34 21.33 -13.87 7.40
CA ALA A 34 21.89 -13.15 6.26
C ALA A 34 22.24 -11.69 6.61
N PRO A 35 23.25 -11.09 5.96
CA PRO A 35 23.62 -9.68 6.15
C PRO A 35 22.42 -8.76 5.87
N ILE A 36 22.10 -7.90 6.83
CA ILE A 36 20.91 -7.02 6.81
C ILE A 36 20.77 -6.19 5.52
N PRO A 37 21.84 -5.50 5.03
CA PRO A 37 21.71 -4.67 3.83
C PRO A 37 21.33 -5.49 2.59
N ARG A 38 21.95 -6.66 2.41
CA ARG A 38 21.68 -7.56 1.27
C ARG A 38 20.28 -8.15 1.36
N LEU A 39 19.85 -8.54 2.56
CA LEU A 39 18.54 -9.13 2.80
C LEU A 39 17.43 -8.12 2.54
N ILE A 40 17.51 -6.93 3.15
CA ILE A 40 16.51 -5.87 2.94
C ILE A 40 16.51 -5.43 1.48
N GLY A 41 17.67 -5.25 0.85
CA GLY A 41 17.76 -4.88 -0.56
C GLY A 41 17.06 -5.86 -1.49
N SER A 42 17.27 -7.16 -1.28
CA SER A 42 16.64 -8.21 -2.11
C SER A 42 15.11 -8.25 -2.01
N LEU A 43 14.55 -7.85 -0.86
CA LEU A 43 13.10 -7.77 -0.64
C LEU A 43 12.51 -6.41 -1.04
N ALA A 44 13.30 -5.35 -0.89
CA ALA A 44 12.87 -3.99 -1.20
C ALA A 44 12.79 -3.72 -2.71
N ILE A 45 13.77 -4.20 -3.49
CA ILE A 45 13.80 -3.95 -4.95
C ILE A 45 12.50 -4.39 -5.63
N PRO A 46 12.01 -5.64 -5.48
CA PRO A 46 10.75 -6.04 -6.09
C PRO A 46 9.56 -5.19 -5.61
N THR A 47 9.57 -4.81 -4.33
CA THR A 47 8.48 -4.01 -3.77
C THR A 47 8.49 -2.57 -4.30
N ILE A 48 9.67 -1.96 -4.42
CA ILE A 48 9.84 -0.63 -5.03
C ILE A 48 9.35 -0.66 -6.49
N VAL A 49 9.77 -1.67 -7.26
CA VAL A 49 9.32 -1.84 -8.65
C VAL A 49 7.79 -1.92 -8.72
N SER A 50 7.16 -2.74 -7.86
CA SER A 50 5.70 -2.84 -7.80
C SER A 50 5.03 -1.50 -7.51
N MET A 51 5.57 -0.72 -6.55
CA MET A 51 5.02 0.59 -6.19
C MET A 51 5.16 1.59 -7.33
N LEU A 52 6.32 1.63 -7.99
CA LEU A 52 6.55 2.51 -9.14
C LEU A 52 5.64 2.15 -10.32
N VAL A 53 5.53 0.87 -10.67
CA VAL A 53 4.63 0.40 -11.75
C VAL A 53 3.18 0.77 -11.43
N THR A 54 2.73 0.62 -10.19
CA THR A 54 1.37 1.02 -9.78
C THR A 54 1.18 2.53 -9.90
N SER A 55 2.19 3.33 -9.55
CA SER A 55 2.11 4.80 -9.68
C SER A 55 2.03 5.24 -11.15
N PHE A 56 2.82 4.63 -12.02
CA PHE A 56 2.75 4.87 -13.48
C PHE A 56 1.39 4.46 -14.05
N TYR A 57 0.86 3.32 -13.64
CA TYR A 57 -0.45 2.85 -14.07
C TYR A 57 -1.55 3.89 -13.82
N VAL A 58 -1.61 4.45 -12.61
CA VAL A 58 -2.63 5.47 -12.27
C VAL A 58 -2.53 6.69 -13.19
N MET A 59 -1.31 7.08 -13.57
CA MET A 59 -1.11 8.20 -14.50
C MET A 59 -1.60 7.85 -15.91
N ILE A 60 -1.26 6.66 -16.41
CA ILE A 60 -1.64 6.20 -17.76
C ILE A 60 -3.16 6.00 -17.88
N ASP A 61 -3.80 5.40 -16.88
CA ASP A 61 -5.24 5.19 -16.84
C ASP A 61 -5.99 6.52 -16.88
N THR A 62 -5.57 7.49 -16.08
CA THR A 62 -6.13 8.84 -16.10
C THR A 62 -5.98 9.50 -17.47
N TYR A 63 -4.85 9.29 -18.16
CA TYR A 63 -4.62 9.83 -19.49
C TYR A 63 -5.58 9.25 -20.54
N PHE A 64 -5.80 7.94 -20.56
CA PHE A 64 -6.72 7.31 -21.51
C PHE A 64 -8.17 7.71 -21.27
N VAL A 65 -8.61 7.75 -20.01
CA VAL A 65 -9.96 8.20 -19.66
C VAL A 65 -10.16 9.67 -20.01
N GLY A 66 -9.13 10.49 -19.83
CA GLY A 66 -9.16 11.91 -20.21
C GLY A 66 -9.41 12.17 -21.69
N LYS A 67 -9.12 11.20 -22.55
CA LYS A 67 -9.38 11.28 -24.01
C LYS A 67 -10.83 10.93 -24.40
N ILE A 68 -11.64 10.39 -23.51
CA ILE A 68 -13.03 10.03 -23.79
C ILE A 68 -13.89 11.30 -23.80
N ASN A 69 -14.12 11.88 -22.64
CA ASN A 69 -14.81 13.17 -22.44
C ASN A 69 -14.63 13.62 -20.96
N THR A 70 -15.06 14.84 -20.67
CA THR A 70 -14.98 15.44 -19.33
C THR A 70 -15.84 14.69 -18.31
N GLN A 71 -17.03 14.22 -18.70
CA GLN A 71 -17.94 13.49 -17.82
C GLN A 71 -17.35 12.14 -17.39
N ALA A 72 -16.70 11.42 -18.32
CA ALA A 72 -16.00 10.15 -18.00
C ALA A 72 -14.84 10.38 -17.04
N THR A 73 -14.05 11.43 -17.23
CA THR A 73 -12.96 11.79 -16.33
C THR A 73 -13.46 12.10 -14.93
N ALA A 74 -14.55 12.86 -14.82
CA ALA A 74 -15.18 13.18 -13.55
C ALA A 74 -15.75 11.92 -12.87
N ALA A 75 -16.38 11.01 -13.63
CA ALA A 75 -16.94 9.76 -13.13
C ALA A 75 -15.85 8.85 -12.54
N VAL A 76 -14.70 8.71 -13.20
CA VAL A 76 -13.55 7.95 -12.67
C VAL A 76 -13.01 8.59 -11.39
N GLY A 77 -12.87 9.91 -11.37
CA GLY A 77 -12.45 10.66 -10.19
C GLY A 77 -13.35 10.42 -8.97
N ILE A 78 -14.69 10.45 -9.17
CA ILE A 78 -15.68 10.15 -8.13
C ILE A 78 -15.55 8.69 -7.65
N SER A 79 -15.44 7.75 -8.59
CA SER A 79 -15.33 6.32 -8.31
C SER A 79 -14.05 5.94 -7.57
N PHE A 80 -12.99 6.76 -7.69
CA PHE A 80 -11.71 6.54 -6.99
C PHE A 80 -11.88 6.45 -5.46
N SER A 81 -12.85 7.18 -4.90
CA SER A 81 -13.15 7.11 -3.46
C SER A 81 -13.58 5.72 -3.02
N VAL A 82 -14.41 5.03 -3.82
CA VAL A 82 -14.84 3.65 -3.52
C VAL A 82 -13.68 2.68 -3.70
N MET A 83 -12.87 2.86 -4.75
CA MET A 83 -11.65 2.05 -4.94
C MET A 83 -10.69 2.20 -3.77
N ALA A 84 -10.54 3.41 -3.23
CA ALA A 84 -9.71 3.66 -2.04
C ALA A 84 -10.24 2.92 -0.79
N ILE A 85 -11.55 2.82 -0.62
CA ILE A 85 -12.17 2.02 0.45
C ILE A 85 -11.85 0.53 0.28
N ILE A 86 -12.00 -0.02 -0.94
CA ILE A 86 -11.67 -1.42 -1.22
C ILE A 86 -10.19 -1.69 -0.91
N GLN A 87 -9.29 -0.80 -1.34
CA GLN A 87 -7.87 -0.87 -1.04
C GLN A 87 -7.58 -0.80 0.45
N ALA A 88 -8.27 0.09 1.18
CA ALA A 88 -8.10 0.24 2.62
C ALA A 88 -8.41 -1.07 3.37
N PHE A 89 -9.49 -1.77 3.00
CA PHE A 89 -9.79 -3.11 3.54
C PHE A 89 -8.78 -4.16 3.08
N GLY A 90 -8.33 -4.13 1.83
CA GLY A 90 -7.27 -5.01 1.35
C GLY A 90 -5.97 -4.85 2.16
N PHE A 91 -5.54 -3.62 2.44
CA PHE A 91 -4.39 -3.35 3.30
C PHE A 91 -4.66 -3.67 4.77
N PHE A 92 -5.87 -3.46 5.27
CA PHE A 92 -6.25 -3.84 6.63
C PHE A 92 -6.06 -5.33 6.87
N PHE A 93 -6.65 -6.18 6.05
CA PHE A 93 -6.49 -7.63 6.16
C PHE A 93 -5.08 -8.08 5.77
N GLY A 94 -4.48 -7.47 4.75
CA GLY A 94 -3.16 -7.81 4.25
C GLY A 94 -2.03 -7.52 5.23
N HIS A 95 -1.96 -6.31 5.78
CA HIS A 95 -0.97 -5.97 6.79
C HIS A 95 -1.28 -6.62 8.14
N GLY A 96 -2.56 -6.73 8.50
CA GLY A 96 -2.99 -7.38 9.74
C GLY A 96 -2.55 -8.83 9.80
N SER A 97 -2.87 -9.62 8.78
CA SER A 97 -2.45 -11.03 8.69
C SER A 97 -0.95 -11.18 8.42
N GLY A 98 -0.38 -10.36 7.52
CA GLY A 98 1.02 -10.45 7.13
C GLY A 98 2.00 -10.20 8.28
N ASN A 99 1.76 -9.16 9.08
CA ASN A 99 2.58 -8.89 10.27
C ASN A 99 2.53 -10.03 11.29
N PHE A 100 1.37 -10.65 11.49
CA PHE A 100 1.25 -11.83 12.36
C PHE A 100 2.02 -13.02 11.78
N ILE A 101 1.83 -13.31 10.48
CA ILE A 101 2.50 -14.41 9.78
C ILE A 101 4.02 -14.29 9.93
N SER A 102 4.61 -13.13 9.64
CA SER A 102 6.06 -12.96 9.72
C SER A 102 6.61 -13.20 11.12
N ARG A 103 5.90 -12.74 12.17
CA ARG A 103 6.30 -13.00 13.56
C ARG A 103 6.18 -14.48 13.93
N ARG A 104 5.10 -15.16 13.50
CA ARG A 104 4.92 -16.60 13.79
C ARG A 104 5.91 -17.49 13.05
N LEU A 105 6.25 -17.12 11.80
CA LEU A 105 7.33 -17.79 11.08
C LEU A 105 8.70 -17.61 11.78
N GLY A 106 8.96 -16.41 12.31
CA GLY A 106 10.12 -16.16 13.15
C GLY A 106 10.13 -16.97 14.44
N ALA A 107 8.98 -17.21 15.06
CA ALA A 107 8.82 -18.07 16.22
C ALA A 107 8.73 -19.58 15.86
N ARG A 108 8.83 -19.95 14.58
CA ARG A 108 8.66 -21.31 14.04
C ARG A 108 7.26 -21.92 14.29
N ASP A 109 6.25 -21.08 14.49
CA ASP A 109 4.86 -21.49 14.68
C ASP A 109 4.13 -21.46 13.32
N TYR A 110 4.40 -22.46 12.50
CA TYR A 110 3.84 -22.58 11.14
C TYR A 110 2.33 -22.79 11.16
N GLN A 111 1.80 -23.51 12.15
CA GLN A 111 0.38 -23.83 12.22
C GLN A 111 -0.48 -22.57 12.42
N SER A 112 -0.07 -21.70 13.36
CA SER A 112 -0.77 -20.41 13.56
C SER A 112 -0.63 -19.49 12.35
N ALA A 113 0.52 -19.52 11.66
CA ALA A 113 0.74 -18.75 10.44
C ALA A 113 -0.18 -19.21 9.30
N GLU A 114 -0.36 -20.53 9.11
CA GLU A 114 -1.28 -21.09 8.10
C GLU A 114 -2.74 -20.72 8.37
N LYS A 115 -3.19 -20.82 9.63
CA LYS A 115 -4.54 -20.42 10.04
C LYS A 115 -4.78 -18.93 9.80
N MET A 116 -3.81 -18.09 10.13
CA MET A 116 -3.91 -16.66 9.89
C MET A 116 -3.93 -16.31 8.40
N ALA A 117 -3.12 -16.99 7.59
CA ALA A 117 -3.09 -16.76 6.13
C ALA A 117 -4.46 -17.04 5.52
N ALA A 118 -5.07 -18.17 5.83
CA ALA A 118 -6.41 -18.52 5.37
C ALA A 118 -7.46 -17.56 5.93
N THR A 119 -7.42 -17.23 7.22
CA THR A 119 -8.39 -16.33 7.85
C THR A 119 -8.33 -14.93 7.25
N GLY A 120 -7.14 -14.36 7.07
CA GLY A 120 -6.98 -13.06 6.44
C GLY A 120 -7.49 -13.01 4.99
N PHE A 121 -7.16 -14.03 4.20
CA PHE A 121 -7.56 -14.13 2.79
C PHE A 121 -9.08 -14.25 2.65
N PHE A 122 -9.71 -15.25 3.29
CA PHE A 122 -11.15 -15.47 3.16
C PHE A 122 -11.97 -14.33 3.75
N SER A 123 -11.52 -13.73 4.85
CA SER A 123 -12.18 -12.55 5.43
C SER A 123 -12.15 -11.35 4.47
N ALA A 124 -11.05 -11.12 3.78
CA ALA A 124 -10.95 -10.06 2.77
C ALA A 124 -11.83 -10.36 1.55
N PHE A 125 -11.89 -11.61 1.11
CA PHE A 125 -12.75 -12.03 0.01
C PHE A 125 -14.23 -11.80 0.36
N ILE A 126 -14.66 -12.25 1.55
CA ILE A 126 -16.02 -12.03 2.05
C ILE A 126 -16.33 -10.53 2.16
N MET A 127 -15.41 -9.74 2.70
CA MET A 127 -15.58 -8.27 2.78
C MET A 127 -15.73 -7.66 1.38
N GLY A 128 -14.92 -8.10 0.41
CA GLY A 128 -15.06 -7.69 -0.98
C GLY A 128 -16.41 -8.04 -1.57
N CYS A 129 -16.93 -9.26 -1.32
CA CYS A 129 -18.28 -9.66 -1.73
C CYS A 129 -19.36 -8.81 -1.08
N LEU A 130 -19.21 -8.46 0.21
CA LEU A 130 -20.16 -7.55 0.89
C LEU A 130 -20.11 -6.15 0.28
N ILE A 131 -18.92 -5.61 -0.04
CA ILE A 131 -18.78 -4.32 -0.72
C ILE A 131 -19.44 -4.37 -2.10
N THR A 132 -19.27 -5.46 -2.86
CA THR A 132 -19.97 -5.65 -4.15
C THR A 132 -21.47 -5.68 -3.95
N LEU A 133 -21.98 -6.49 -3.04
CA LEU A 133 -23.41 -6.65 -2.79
C LEU A 133 -24.07 -5.32 -2.40
N PHE A 134 -23.56 -4.68 -1.35
CA PHE A 134 -24.12 -3.40 -0.88
C PHE A 134 -23.86 -2.28 -1.87
N GLY A 135 -22.69 -2.27 -2.52
CA GLY A 135 -22.34 -1.28 -3.53
C GLY A 135 -23.28 -1.32 -4.75
N LEU A 136 -23.64 -2.51 -5.23
CA LEU A 136 -24.58 -2.66 -6.35
C LEU A 136 -26.02 -2.41 -5.93
N LEU A 137 -26.45 -2.83 -4.73
CA LEU A 137 -27.78 -2.57 -4.22
C LEU A 137 -28.07 -1.07 -4.04
N PHE A 138 -27.07 -0.31 -3.63
CA PHE A 138 -27.16 1.12 -3.36
C PHE A 138 -26.36 1.98 -4.36
N LEU A 139 -26.16 1.48 -5.59
CA LEU A 139 -25.28 2.11 -6.59
C LEU A 139 -25.63 3.59 -6.85
N THR A 140 -26.89 3.86 -7.23
CA THR A 140 -27.36 5.22 -7.51
C THR A 140 -27.27 6.16 -6.30
N PRO A 141 -27.73 5.79 -5.10
CA PRO A 141 -27.53 6.61 -3.89
C PRO A 141 -26.05 6.91 -3.61
N ILE A 142 -25.18 5.89 -3.72
CA ILE A 142 -23.73 6.06 -3.50
C ILE A 142 -23.16 7.06 -4.51
N CYS A 143 -23.45 6.91 -5.79
CA CYS A 143 -22.98 7.84 -6.83
C CYS A 143 -23.39 9.29 -6.53
N ARG A 144 -24.64 9.50 -6.10
CA ARG A 144 -25.14 10.84 -5.74
C ARG A 144 -24.46 11.42 -4.50
N ILE A 145 -24.27 10.62 -3.44
CA ILE A 145 -23.57 11.04 -2.21
C ILE A 145 -22.11 11.40 -2.51
N LEU A 146 -21.49 10.70 -3.45
CA LEU A 146 -20.12 10.98 -3.89
C LEU A 146 -20.00 12.22 -4.79
N GLY A 147 -21.10 12.87 -5.14
CA GLY A 147 -21.12 14.13 -5.87
C GLY A 147 -21.39 14.02 -7.37
N SER A 148 -21.96 12.90 -7.85
CA SER A 148 -22.35 12.78 -9.27
C SER A 148 -23.54 13.70 -9.59
N THR A 149 -23.34 14.60 -10.56
CA THR A 149 -24.39 15.41 -11.14
C THR A 149 -25.27 14.56 -12.06
N PRO A 150 -26.49 15.02 -12.44
CA PRO A 150 -27.35 14.28 -13.35
C PRO A 150 -26.70 13.93 -14.69
N THR A 151 -25.75 14.73 -15.17
CA THR A 151 -25.01 14.51 -16.42
C THR A 151 -23.87 13.51 -16.28
N ILE A 152 -23.26 13.40 -15.08
CA ILE A 152 -22.14 12.50 -14.78
C ILE A 152 -22.66 11.15 -14.29
N LEU A 153 -23.83 11.11 -13.67
CA LEU A 153 -24.40 9.93 -13.01
C LEU A 153 -24.41 8.67 -13.88
N PRO A 154 -24.83 8.67 -15.15
CA PRO A 154 -24.81 7.48 -15.99
C PRO A 154 -23.40 6.91 -16.20
N TYR A 155 -22.41 7.80 -16.33
CA TYR A 155 -21.00 7.40 -16.47
C TYR A 155 -20.47 6.80 -15.17
N THR A 156 -20.81 7.40 -14.03
CA THR A 156 -20.37 6.90 -12.71
C THR A 156 -21.01 5.56 -12.40
N GLU A 157 -22.30 5.36 -12.65
CA GLU A 157 -23.00 4.10 -12.44
C GLU A 157 -22.42 2.99 -13.31
N THR A 158 -22.14 3.28 -14.58
CA THR A 158 -21.53 2.31 -15.49
C THR A 158 -20.13 1.90 -15.02
N TYR A 159 -19.27 2.88 -14.72
CA TYR A 159 -17.91 2.61 -14.29
C TYR A 159 -17.85 1.92 -12.94
N LEU A 160 -18.51 2.51 -11.94
CA LEU A 160 -18.49 2.00 -10.57
C LEU A 160 -19.17 0.63 -10.45
N GLY A 161 -20.28 0.41 -11.20
CA GLY A 161 -20.94 -0.89 -11.21
C GLY A 161 -20.03 -2.03 -11.66
N ILE A 162 -19.21 -1.80 -12.70
CA ILE A 162 -18.23 -2.78 -13.17
C ILE A 162 -17.07 -2.93 -12.18
N ILE A 163 -16.55 -1.83 -11.66
CA ILE A 163 -15.43 -1.86 -10.67
C ILE A 163 -15.83 -2.62 -9.40
N LEU A 164 -17.05 -2.45 -8.92
CA LEU A 164 -17.56 -3.15 -7.74
C LEU A 164 -17.54 -4.68 -7.90
N LEU A 165 -17.74 -5.21 -9.11
CA LEU A 165 -17.59 -6.65 -9.37
C LEU A 165 -16.15 -7.13 -9.15
N GLY A 166 -15.18 -6.24 -9.29
CA GLY A 166 -13.77 -6.50 -9.02
C GLY A 166 -13.37 -6.45 -7.55
N ALA A 167 -14.23 -5.93 -6.65
CA ALA A 167 -13.85 -5.70 -5.26
C ALA A 167 -13.36 -6.95 -4.51
N PRO A 168 -13.96 -8.15 -4.64
CA PRO A 168 -13.45 -9.36 -4.01
C PRO A 168 -12.06 -9.73 -4.50
N PHE A 169 -11.82 -9.62 -5.80
CA PHE A 169 -10.53 -9.95 -6.41
C PHE A 169 -9.45 -8.93 -6.02
N MET A 170 -9.79 -7.65 -6.02
CA MET A 170 -8.88 -6.57 -5.64
C MET A 170 -8.45 -6.68 -4.17
N ALA A 171 -9.41 -6.81 -3.24
CA ALA A 171 -9.12 -6.93 -1.82
C ALA A 171 -8.27 -8.18 -1.53
N SER A 172 -8.63 -9.33 -2.12
CA SER A 172 -7.91 -10.59 -1.92
C SER A 172 -6.52 -10.58 -2.57
N SER A 173 -6.35 -9.95 -3.74
CA SER A 173 -5.04 -9.77 -4.37
C SER A 173 -4.09 -8.97 -3.49
N LEU A 174 -4.58 -7.90 -2.85
CA LEU A 174 -3.79 -7.10 -1.91
C LEU A 174 -3.39 -7.92 -0.67
N VAL A 175 -4.28 -8.79 -0.17
CA VAL A 175 -3.95 -9.70 0.93
C VAL A 175 -2.90 -10.71 0.51
N LEU A 176 -3.06 -11.40 -0.62
CA LEU A 176 -2.08 -12.36 -1.16
C LEU A 176 -0.72 -11.69 -1.35
N ASN A 177 -0.69 -10.53 -1.99
CA ASN A 177 0.54 -9.75 -2.20
C ASN A 177 1.25 -9.46 -0.88
N ASN A 178 0.51 -8.93 0.11
CA ASN A 178 1.06 -8.63 1.42
C ASN A 178 1.55 -9.89 2.14
N GLN A 179 0.75 -10.95 2.19
CA GLN A 179 1.12 -12.20 2.85
C GLN A 179 2.37 -12.84 2.25
N MET A 180 2.50 -12.89 0.91
CA MET A 180 3.72 -13.39 0.26
C MET A 180 4.94 -12.55 0.61
N ARG A 181 4.79 -11.23 0.60
CA ARG A 181 5.87 -10.31 0.97
C ARG A 181 6.30 -10.51 2.42
N PHE A 182 5.37 -10.62 3.35
CA PHE A 182 5.66 -10.87 4.77
C PHE A 182 6.26 -12.25 5.04
N GLN A 183 6.08 -13.18 4.12
CA GLN A 183 6.77 -14.47 4.11
C GLN A 183 8.18 -14.40 3.50
N GLY A 184 8.61 -13.24 3.00
CA GLY A 184 9.91 -13.05 2.36
C GLY A 184 9.93 -13.36 0.86
N ASN A 185 8.77 -13.48 0.20
CA ASN A 185 8.64 -13.76 -1.23
C ASN A 185 8.16 -12.52 -2.02
N ALA A 186 8.86 -11.40 -1.85
CA ALA A 186 8.51 -10.13 -2.48
C ALA A 186 8.54 -10.20 -4.03
N ALA A 187 9.41 -11.04 -4.62
CA ALA A 187 9.48 -11.20 -6.07
C ALA A 187 8.18 -11.83 -6.65
N TYR A 188 7.64 -12.85 -6.00
CA TYR A 188 6.36 -13.44 -6.43
C TYR A 188 5.19 -12.44 -6.28
N ALA A 189 5.18 -11.70 -5.20
CA ALA A 189 4.21 -10.63 -4.97
C ALA A 189 4.28 -9.55 -6.07
N MET A 190 5.50 -9.17 -6.49
CA MET A 190 5.74 -8.22 -7.58
C MET A 190 5.17 -8.73 -8.90
N VAL A 191 5.47 -9.97 -9.27
CA VAL A 191 5.02 -10.54 -10.56
C VAL A 191 3.50 -10.51 -10.67
N GLY A 192 2.78 -10.87 -9.61
CA GLY A 192 1.32 -10.89 -9.63
C GLY A 192 0.69 -9.51 -9.84
N ILE A 193 1.13 -8.50 -9.09
CA ILE A 193 0.62 -7.13 -9.22
C ILE A 193 1.03 -6.51 -10.56
N THR A 194 2.31 -6.64 -10.93
CA THR A 194 2.84 -6.04 -12.17
C THR A 194 2.18 -6.63 -13.41
N ALA A 195 1.97 -7.93 -13.46
CA ALA A 195 1.31 -8.58 -14.60
C ALA A 195 -0.13 -8.08 -14.82
N GLY A 196 -0.92 -7.97 -13.75
CA GLY A 196 -2.28 -7.41 -13.85
C GLY A 196 -2.29 -5.94 -14.28
N THR A 197 -1.32 -5.16 -13.78
CA THR A 197 -1.16 -3.75 -14.14
C THR A 197 -0.76 -3.59 -15.62
N VAL A 198 0.20 -4.35 -16.11
CA VAL A 198 0.64 -4.33 -17.51
C VAL A 198 -0.49 -4.77 -18.45
N LEU A 199 -1.23 -5.81 -18.07
CA LEU A 199 -2.40 -6.25 -18.83
C LEU A 199 -3.46 -5.13 -18.93
N ASN A 200 -3.75 -4.45 -17.83
CA ASN A 200 -4.69 -3.33 -17.84
C ASN A 200 -4.24 -2.20 -18.79
N ILE A 201 -2.96 -1.79 -18.74
CA ILE A 201 -2.41 -0.76 -19.62
C ILE A 201 -2.60 -1.13 -21.10
N GLY A 202 -2.47 -2.42 -21.46
CA GLY A 202 -2.70 -2.89 -22.82
C GLY A 202 -4.18 -2.98 -23.19
N LEU A 203 -5.03 -3.42 -22.27
CA LEU A 203 -6.47 -3.60 -22.54
C LEU A 203 -7.24 -2.28 -22.52
N ALA A 204 -6.82 -1.29 -21.76
CA ALA A 204 -7.53 -0.02 -21.66
C ALA A 204 -7.70 0.67 -23.01
N PRO A 205 -6.66 0.95 -23.83
CA PRO A 205 -6.84 1.56 -25.15
C PRO A 205 -7.61 0.64 -26.10
N LEU A 206 -7.44 -0.68 -26.01
CA LEU A 206 -8.17 -1.65 -26.83
C LEU A 206 -9.67 -1.56 -26.59
N PHE A 207 -10.12 -1.62 -25.34
CA PHE A 207 -11.54 -1.61 -25.00
C PHE A 207 -12.15 -0.21 -25.16
N ILE A 208 -11.43 0.86 -24.82
CA ILE A 208 -11.92 2.24 -24.93
C ILE A 208 -12.10 2.64 -26.39
N PHE A 209 -11.05 2.47 -27.22
CA PHE A 209 -10.97 3.07 -28.54
C PHE A 209 -11.28 2.06 -29.67
N VAL A 210 -10.68 0.87 -29.63
CA VAL A 210 -10.85 -0.13 -30.72
C VAL A 210 -12.21 -0.80 -30.63
N CYS A 211 -12.62 -1.22 -29.42
CA CYS A 211 -13.95 -1.83 -29.20
C CYS A 211 -15.07 -0.77 -29.05
N GLY A 212 -14.73 0.51 -28.95
CA GLY A 212 -15.70 1.60 -28.84
C GLY A 212 -16.54 1.61 -27.56
N MET A 213 -16.06 0.93 -26.48
CA MET A 213 -16.83 0.78 -25.24
C MET A 213 -16.78 2.02 -24.33
N GLY A 214 -15.96 3.03 -24.66
CA GLY A 214 -15.83 4.23 -23.86
C GLY A 214 -15.46 3.97 -22.41
N ILE A 215 -16.18 4.58 -21.45
CA ILE A 215 -15.91 4.45 -20.02
C ILE A 215 -16.09 3.00 -19.50
N ALA A 216 -17.04 2.25 -20.06
CA ALA A 216 -17.21 0.83 -19.72
C ALA A 216 -15.95 0.02 -20.08
N GLY A 217 -15.29 0.38 -21.20
CA GLY A 217 -14.03 -0.24 -21.61
C GLY A 217 -12.90 -0.03 -20.59
N ALA A 218 -12.78 1.17 -20.05
CA ALA A 218 -11.82 1.46 -18.98
C ALA A 218 -12.10 0.61 -17.72
N ALA A 219 -13.36 0.49 -17.33
CA ALA A 219 -13.77 -0.31 -16.16
C ALA A 219 -13.51 -1.81 -16.38
N TYR A 220 -13.83 -2.35 -17.56
CA TYR A 220 -13.55 -3.75 -17.90
C TYR A 220 -12.05 -4.04 -17.99
N ALA A 221 -11.25 -3.14 -18.52
CA ALA A 221 -9.79 -3.29 -18.53
C ALA A 221 -9.23 -3.41 -17.10
N THR A 222 -9.73 -2.57 -16.19
CA THR A 222 -9.37 -2.60 -14.77
C THR A 222 -9.82 -3.92 -14.12
N LEU A 223 -11.05 -4.35 -14.35
CA LEU A 223 -11.58 -5.61 -13.84
C LEU A 223 -10.75 -6.81 -14.33
N CYS A 224 -10.45 -6.88 -15.63
CA CYS A 224 -9.62 -7.94 -16.21
C CYS A 224 -8.21 -7.94 -15.60
N GLY A 225 -7.59 -6.77 -15.40
CA GLY A 225 -6.29 -6.63 -14.74
C GLY A 225 -6.32 -7.14 -13.29
N GLN A 226 -7.37 -6.83 -12.54
CA GLN A 226 -7.55 -7.30 -11.15
C GLN A 226 -7.76 -8.80 -11.07
N VAL A 227 -8.60 -9.38 -11.92
CA VAL A 227 -8.86 -10.83 -11.98
C VAL A 227 -7.58 -11.58 -12.40
N CYS A 228 -6.84 -11.06 -13.37
CA CYS A 228 -5.58 -11.63 -13.81
C CYS A 228 -4.53 -11.59 -12.67
N SER A 229 -4.38 -10.44 -12.01
CA SER A 229 -3.51 -10.29 -10.85
C SER A 229 -3.85 -11.29 -9.74
N PHE A 230 -5.14 -11.42 -9.42
CA PHE A 230 -5.65 -12.40 -8.45
C PHE A 230 -5.29 -13.84 -8.85
N GLY A 231 -5.55 -14.23 -10.09
CA GLY A 231 -5.23 -15.57 -10.58
C GLY A 231 -3.74 -15.89 -10.54
N ILE A 232 -2.89 -14.95 -10.96
CA ILE A 232 -1.43 -15.10 -10.92
C ILE A 232 -0.93 -15.20 -9.48
N LEU A 233 -1.41 -14.34 -8.57
CA LEU A 233 -1.02 -14.38 -7.16
C LEU A 233 -1.43 -15.70 -6.51
N LEU A 234 -2.64 -16.20 -6.80
CA LEU A 234 -3.12 -17.48 -6.29
C LEU A 234 -2.30 -18.65 -6.84
N TYR A 235 -1.93 -18.59 -8.13
CA TYR A 235 -1.03 -19.57 -8.74
C TYR A 235 0.36 -19.54 -8.10
N MET A 236 0.93 -18.35 -7.87
CA MET A 236 2.22 -18.17 -7.22
C MET A 236 2.20 -18.65 -5.76
N ASP A 237 1.08 -18.44 -5.04
CA ASP A 237 0.88 -18.99 -3.69
C ASP A 237 0.93 -20.52 -3.67
N SER A 238 0.37 -21.16 -4.69
CA SER A 238 0.36 -22.63 -4.81
C SER A 238 1.72 -23.22 -5.21
N ARG A 239 2.55 -22.50 -5.96
CA ARG A 239 3.83 -22.97 -6.52
C ARG A 239 5.06 -22.51 -5.74
N GLY A 240 4.97 -21.36 -5.05
CA GLY A 240 6.06 -20.81 -4.25
C GLY A 240 6.28 -21.59 -2.95
N GLU A 241 7.36 -21.23 -2.26
CA GLU A 241 7.62 -21.68 -0.88
C GLU A 241 6.73 -20.95 0.14
N ASN A 242 5.54 -20.55 -0.29
CA ASN A 242 4.57 -19.84 0.52
C ASN A 242 3.70 -20.80 1.33
N ILE A 243 3.10 -20.26 2.37
CA ILE A 243 2.04 -20.93 3.11
C ILE A 243 0.83 -21.01 2.19
N ARG A 244 0.46 -22.22 1.79
CA ARG A 244 -0.70 -22.45 0.91
C ARG A 244 -2.00 -22.11 1.62
N ILE A 245 -2.80 -21.29 0.99
CA ILE A 245 -4.15 -20.97 1.46
C ILE A 245 -5.07 -22.16 1.22
N ARG A 246 -5.60 -22.70 2.32
CA ARG A 246 -6.55 -23.82 2.30
C ARG A 246 -7.79 -23.46 3.08
N LEU A 247 -8.97 -23.73 2.54
CA LEU A 247 -10.25 -23.47 3.24
C LEU A 247 -10.31 -24.18 4.60
N ARG A 248 -9.71 -25.37 4.72
CA ARG A 248 -9.64 -26.13 5.98
C ARG A 248 -8.95 -25.37 7.12
N ASN A 249 -8.04 -24.42 6.78
CA ASN A 249 -7.30 -23.63 7.75
C ASN A 249 -8.04 -22.33 8.13
N PHE A 250 -9.17 -22.05 7.51
CA PHE A 250 -10.00 -20.90 7.86
C PHE A 250 -10.51 -21.06 9.30
N THR A 251 -10.09 -20.16 10.17
CA THR A 251 -10.38 -20.23 11.61
C THR A 251 -10.92 -18.87 12.06
N PRO A 252 -12.26 -18.65 11.99
CA PRO A 252 -12.89 -17.38 12.34
C PRO A 252 -13.02 -17.23 13.85
N GLN A 253 -11.90 -17.26 14.59
CA GLN A 253 -11.85 -17.05 16.03
C GLN A 253 -11.56 -15.59 16.37
N PRO A 254 -12.14 -15.02 17.44
CA PRO A 254 -11.90 -13.64 17.85
C PRO A 254 -10.43 -13.29 18.05
N ALA A 255 -9.61 -14.26 18.45
CA ALA A 255 -8.18 -14.07 18.63
C ALA A 255 -7.46 -13.67 17.31
N TYR A 256 -7.80 -14.32 16.19
CA TYR A 256 -7.22 -13.98 14.88
C TYR A 256 -7.70 -12.63 14.36
N PHE A 257 -9.00 -12.32 14.52
CA PHE A 257 -9.54 -11.01 14.14
C PHE A 257 -8.95 -9.87 14.97
N ARG A 258 -8.68 -10.09 16.25
CA ARG A 258 -8.00 -9.12 17.12
C ARG A 258 -6.56 -8.85 16.62
N GLU A 259 -5.84 -9.87 16.18
CA GLU A 259 -4.50 -9.68 15.59
C GLU A 259 -4.57 -8.96 14.25
N ILE A 260 -5.56 -9.26 13.40
CA ILE A 260 -5.81 -8.51 12.16
C ILE A 260 -6.10 -7.04 12.47
N LEU A 261 -6.94 -6.78 13.47
CA LEU A 261 -7.25 -5.42 13.92
C LEU A 261 -5.98 -4.68 14.40
N TYR A 262 -5.15 -5.33 15.21
CA TYR A 262 -3.92 -4.73 15.73
C TYR A 262 -2.90 -4.42 14.64
N GLY A 263 -2.73 -5.31 13.67
CA GLY A 263 -1.79 -5.12 12.57
C GLY A 263 -2.35 -4.30 11.40
N GLY A 264 -3.66 -4.28 11.20
CA GLY A 264 -4.33 -3.66 10.05
C GLY A 264 -4.83 -2.24 10.31
N SER A 265 -5.26 -1.92 11.55
CA SER A 265 -5.84 -0.60 11.87
C SER A 265 -4.94 0.60 11.53
N PRO A 266 -3.60 0.56 11.69
CA PRO A 266 -2.77 1.68 11.28
C PRO A 266 -2.85 1.95 9.76
N SER A 267 -2.97 0.89 8.95
CA SER A 267 -3.10 1.02 7.50
C SER A 267 -4.47 1.55 7.09
N LEU A 268 -5.53 1.11 7.76
CA LEU A 268 -6.89 1.62 7.54
C LEU A 268 -6.99 3.10 7.89
N CYS A 269 -6.48 3.51 9.05
CA CYS A 269 -6.47 4.91 9.48
C CYS A 269 -5.65 5.78 8.52
N ARG A 270 -4.46 5.32 8.11
CA ARG A 270 -3.62 6.05 7.16
C ARG A 270 -4.33 6.28 5.84
N GLN A 271 -4.97 5.27 5.27
CA GLN A 271 -5.65 5.36 3.97
C GLN A 271 -6.90 6.25 4.04
N GLY A 272 -7.72 6.08 5.08
CA GLY A 272 -8.92 6.90 5.28
C GLY A 272 -8.59 8.38 5.51
N LEU A 273 -7.60 8.67 6.36
CA LEU A 273 -7.17 10.03 6.62
C LEU A 273 -6.48 10.68 5.41
N ALA A 274 -5.74 9.91 4.60
CA ALA A 274 -5.15 10.42 3.38
C ALA A 274 -6.23 10.85 2.37
N SER A 275 -7.30 10.08 2.24
CA SER A 275 -8.45 10.46 1.37
C SER A 275 -9.14 11.72 1.87
N LEU A 276 -9.39 11.84 3.18
CA LEU A 276 -9.98 13.03 3.78
C LEU A 276 -9.06 14.25 3.62
N ALA A 277 -7.77 14.09 3.83
CA ALA A 277 -6.77 15.14 3.66
C ALA A 277 -6.73 15.68 2.22
N ALA A 278 -6.82 14.79 1.22
CA ALA A 278 -6.86 15.18 -0.19
C ALA A 278 -8.12 16.01 -0.51
N ILE A 279 -9.29 15.64 0.02
CA ILE A 279 -10.53 16.40 -0.14
C ILE A 279 -10.37 17.81 0.47
N LEU A 280 -9.88 17.90 1.70
CA LEU A 280 -9.70 19.17 2.39
C LEU A 280 -8.67 20.07 1.69
N LEU A 281 -7.60 19.48 1.16
CA LEU A 281 -6.60 20.19 0.36
C LEU A 281 -7.24 20.81 -0.90
N ASN A 282 -8.02 20.05 -1.64
CA ASN A 282 -8.69 20.52 -2.85
C ASN A 282 -9.70 21.62 -2.55
N VAL A 283 -10.47 21.49 -1.46
CA VAL A 283 -11.42 22.51 -1.01
C VAL A 283 -10.71 23.80 -0.60
N ALA A 284 -9.59 23.68 0.13
CA ALA A 284 -8.81 24.84 0.54
C ALA A 284 -8.13 25.54 -0.64
N ALA A 285 -7.52 24.77 -1.57
CA ALA A 285 -6.88 25.30 -2.77
C ALA A 285 -7.90 25.95 -3.71
N GLY A 286 -9.11 25.39 -3.81
CA GLY A 286 -10.19 25.90 -4.68
C GLY A 286 -10.64 27.32 -4.35
N ARG A 287 -10.41 27.82 -3.12
CA ARG A 287 -10.69 29.21 -2.75
C ARG A 287 -9.75 30.21 -3.43
N TYR A 288 -8.61 29.73 -3.94
CA TYR A 288 -7.58 30.57 -4.56
C TYR A 288 -7.49 30.37 -6.08
N GLY A 289 -8.46 29.65 -6.66
CA GLY A 289 -8.59 29.46 -8.09
C GLY A 289 -8.09 28.11 -8.61
N ASP A 290 -8.35 27.87 -9.90
CA ASP A 290 -8.05 26.58 -10.54
C ASP A 290 -6.55 26.32 -10.65
N ALA A 291 -5.74 27.35 -10.79
CA ALA A 291 -4.28 27.24 -10.82
C ALA A 291 -3.71 26.67 -9.51
N ALA A 292 -4.29 27.04 -8.37
CA ALA A 292 -3.89 26.51 -7.07
C ALA A 292 -4.23 25.01 -6.93
N ILE A 293 -5.43 24.60 -7.38
CA ILE A 293 -5.83 23.17 -7.39
C ILE A 293 -4.88 22.37 -8.28
N ALA A 294 -4.63 22.86 -9.49
CA ALA A 294 -3.77 22.20 -10.47
C ALA A 294 -2.33 22.08 -9.95
N GLY A 295 -1.77 23.17 -9.43
CA GLY A 295 -0.42 23.17 -8.85
C GLY A 295 -0.27 22.20 -7.69
N MET A 296 -1.21 22.22 -6.72
CA MET A 296 -1.18 21.29 -5.57
C MET A 296 -1.36 19.83 -6.00
N SER A 297 -2.18 19.56 -7.02
CA SER A 297 -2.37 18.20 -7.56
C SER A 297 -1.11 17.67 -8.21
N ILE A 298 -0.37 18.49 -8.97
CA ILE A 298 0.92 18.14 -9.56
C ILE A 298 1.94 17.82 -8.46
N VAL A 299 2.06 18.67 -7.46
CA VAL A 299 2.94 18.46 -6.31
C VAL A 299 2.62 17.15 -5.59
N GLY A 300 1.33 16.86 -5.36
CA GLY A 300 0.88 15.63 -4.76
C GLY A 300 1.33 14.38 -5.53
N ARG A 301 1.26 14.41 -6.88
CA ARG A 301 1.73 13.30 -7.74
C ARG A 301 3.25 13.12 -7.69
N ILE A 302 4.02 14.20 -7.72
CA ILE A 302 5.48 14.17 -7.61
C ILE A 302 5.88 13.57 -6.26
N CYS A 303 5.30 14.05 -5.17
CA CYS A 303 5.59 13.55 -3.83
C CYS A 303 5.13 12.09 -3.65
N MET A 304 4.00 11.68 -4.23
CA MET A 304 3.54 10.30 -4.23
C MET A 304 4.56 9.39 -4.91
N PHE A 305 5.09 9.80 -6.06
CA PHE A 305 6.10 9.04 -6.80
C PHE A 305 7.39 8.86 -5.98
N ILE A 306 7.91 9.93 -5.38
CA ILE A 306 9.11 9.87 -4.53
C ILE A 306 8.84 9.00 -3.28
N ASN A 307 7.69 9.17 -2.63
CA ASN A 307 7.31 8.37 -1.45
C ASN A 307 7.09 6.89 -1.79
N SER A 308 6.73 6.54 -3.03
CA SER A 308 6.58 5.15 -3.47
C SER A 308 7.89 4.36 -3.30
N PHE A 309 9.04 4.99 -3.53
CA PHE A 309 10.34 4.40 -3.23
C PHE A 309 10.49 4.08 -1.73
N LEU A 310 10.24 5.06 -0.87
CA LEU A 310 10.37 4.89 0.58
C LEU A 310 9.41 3.86 1.14
N ILE A 311 8.16 3.87 0.67
CA ILE A 311 7.15 2.89 1.07
C ILE A 311 7.57 1.49 0.63
N GLY A 312 8.00 1.31 -0.62
CA GLY A 312 8.49 0.04 -1.14
C GLY A 312 9.71 -0.47 -0.37
N PHE A 313 10.64 0.43 -0.05
CA PHE A 313 11.83 0.11 0.74
C PHE A 313 11.47 -0.32 2.17
N GLY A 314 10.60 0.42 2.85
CA GLY A 314 10.12 0.08 4.18
C GLY A 314 9.29 -1.20 4.21
N GLN A 315 8.53 -1.48 3.14
CA GLN A 315 7.83 -2.75 2.98
C GLN A 315 8.78 -3.95 2.82
N GLY A 316 9.98 -3.76 2.29
CA GLY A 316 11.06 -4.76 2.28
C GLY A 316 11.64 -5.01 3.67
N PHE A 317 11.67 -3.99 4.54
CA PHE A 317 12.10 -4.11 5.93
C PHE A 317 11.12 -4.90 6.81
N GLN A 318 9.81 -4.75 6.61
CA GLN A 318 8.78 -5.35 7.47
C GLN A 318 8.91 -6.87 7.67
N PRO A 319 9.08 -7.72 6.62
CA PRO A 319 9.28 -9.15 6.82
C PRO A 319 10.54 -9.47 7.64
N VAL A 320 11.65 -8.78 7.38
CA VAL A 320 12.89 -8.95 8.14
C VAL A 320 12.69 -8.59 9.61
N CYS A 321 11.99 -7.49 9.88
CA CYS A 321 11.59 -7.07 11.22
C CYS A 321 10.72 -8.14 11.91
N GLY A 322 9.68 -8.63 11.23
CA GLY A 322 8.75 -9.60 11.79
C GLY A 322 9.41 -10.94 12.14
N TYR A 323 10.23 -11.49 11.25
CA TYR A 323 10.97 -12.74 11.50
C TYR A 323 11.94 -12.60 12.67
N ASN A 324 12.77 -11.56 12.68
CA ASN A 324 13.76 -11.38 13.74
C ASN A 324 13.10 -11.04 15.09
N TYR A 325 11.99 -10.28 15.08
CA TYR A 325 11.22 -10.02 16.30
C TYR A 325 10.56 -11.28 16.83
N GLY A 326 9.98 -12.12 15.96
CA GLY A 326 9.39 -13.40 16.32
C GLY A 326 10.40 -14.42 16.84
N ALA A 327 11.64 -14.36 16.33
CA ALA A 327 12.77 -15.19 16.78
C ALA A 327 13.44 -14.68 18.06
N GLY A 328 13.05 -13.51 18.61
CA GLY A 328 13.67 -12.90 19.78
C GLY A 328 15.01 -12.19 19.50
N ILE A 329 15.40 -12.03 18.23
CA ILE A 329 16.68 -11.43 17.81
C ILE A 329 16.52 -9.92 17.63
N TYR A 330 16.34 -9.19 18.72
CA TYR A 330 15.95 -7.76 18.69
C TYR A 330 17.06 -6.84 18.19
N HIS A 331 18.33 -7.20 18.41
CA HIS A 331 19.46 -6.42 17.89
C HIS A 331 19.42 -6.32 16.35
N ARG A 332 19.00 -7.39 15.62
CA ARG A 332 18.88 -7.37 14.16
C ARG A 332 17.70 -6.53 13.70
N VAL A 333 16.58 -6.52 14.44
CA VAL A 333 15.45 -5.60 14.16
C VAL A 333 15.94 -4.16 14.21
N ARG A 334 16.69 -3.81 15.25
CA ARG A 334 17.24 -2.47 15.43
C ARG A 334 18.27 -2.12 14.34
N GLN A 335 19.15 -3.06 14.00
CA GLN A 335 20.15 -2.88 12.92
C GLN A 335 19.44 -2.62 11.57
N GLY A 336 18.41 -3.42 11.25
CA GLY A 336 17.60 -3.25 10.04
C GLY A 336 16.88 -1.91 10.01
N PHE A 337 16.30 -1.48 11.12
CA PHE A 337 15.64 -0.19 11.23
C PHE A 337 16.60 0.97 10.95
N TRP A 338 17.76 1.01 11.60
CA TRP A 338 18.73 2.08 11.40
C TRP A 338 19.36 2.08 10.01
N PHE A 339 19.55 0.89 9.42
CA PHE A 339 19.96 0.78 8.01
C PHE A 339 18.91 1.44 7.09
N CYS A 340 17.63 1.14 7.30
CA CYS A 340 16.56 1.73 6.50
C CYS A 340 16.44 3.24 6.70
N VAL A 341 16.58 3.73 7.92
CA VAL A 341 16.57 5.17 8.21
C VAL A 341 17.71 5.87 7.48
N LYS A 342 18.94 5.35 7.56
CA LYS A 342 20.10 5.95 6.88
C LYS A 342 19.91 6.01 5.37
N VAL A 343 19.54 4.89 4.75
CA VAL A 343 19.32 4.83 3.28
C VAL A 343 18.18 5.74 2.87
N GLY A 344 17.05 5.69 3.57
CA GLY A 344 15.88 6.51 3.25
C GLY A 344 16.15 8.01 3.39
N VAL A 345 16.82 8.44 4.48
CA VAL A 345 17.20 9.86 4.67
C VAL A 345 18.14 10.31 3.58
N VAL A 346 19.20 9.55 3.27
CA VAL A 346 20.15 9.93 2.21
C VAL A 346 19.43 10.04 0.86
N PHE A 347 18.62 9.04 0.49
CA PHE A 347 17.90 9.04 -0.79
C PHE A 347 16.93 10.22 -0.88
N LEU A 348 16.09 10.44 0.14
CA LEU A 348 15.12 11.53 0.11
C LEU A 348 15.78 12.90 0.19
N THR A 349 16.92 13.03 0.89
CA THR A 349 17.69 14.28 0.89
C THR A 349 18.24 14.60 -0.50
N LEU A 350 18.79 13.61 -1.20
CA LEU A 350 19.24 13.79 -2.58
C LEU A 350 18.09 14.20 -3.50
N CYS A 351 16.96 13.47 -3.43
CA CYS A 351 15.74 13.84 -4.19
C CYS A 351 15.26 15.27 -3.84
N SER A 352 15.32 15.64 -2.56
CA SER A 352 14.92 16.97 -2.10
C SER A 352 15.81 18.07 -2.65
N ILE A 353 17.12 17.87 -2.64
CA ILE A 353 18.06 18.86 -3.19
C ILE A 353 17.84 19.06 -4.69
N VAL A 354 17.78 17.96 -5.45
CA VAL A 354 17.55 18.02 -6.89
C VAL A 354 16.18 18.63 -7.19
N GLY A 355 15.12 18.15 -6.53
CA GLY A 355 13.78 18.65 -6.73
C GLY A 355 13.60 20.11 -6.32
N TYR A 356 14.29 20.57 -5.27
CA TYR A 356 14.24 21.98 -4.83
C TYR A 356 14.86 22.94 -5.86
N ILE A 357 16.00 22.54 -6.46
CA ILE A 357 16.68 23.33 -7.47
C ILE A 357 15.83 23.40 -8.74
N TYR A 358 15.35 22.25 -9.22
CA TYR A 358 14.60 22.13 -10.48
C TYR A 358 13.08 22.13 -10.28
N ALA A 359 12.56 22.70 -9.19
CA ALA A 359 11.13 22.69 -8.89
C ALA A 359 10.27 23.30 -10.00
N PRO A 360 10.59 24.47 -10.60
CA PRO A 360 9.78 25.05 -11.68
C PRO A 360 9.77 24.16 -12.92
N GLU A 361 10.94 23.63 -13.32
CA GLU A 361 11.09 22.77 -14.50
C GLU A 361 10.33 21.45 -14.33
N ILE A 362 10.40 20.85 -13.16
CA ILE A 362 9.67 19.60 -12.85
C ILE A 362 8.15 19.82 -12.91
N VAL A 363 7.66 20.94 -12.39
CA VAL A 363 6.24 21.27 -12.46
C VAL A 363 5.83 21.59 -13.89
N ALA A 364 6.68 22.30 -14.65
CA ALA A 364 6.47 22.62 -16.06
C ALA A 364 6.31 21.38 -16.95
N TRP A 365 6.98 20.26 -16.64
CA TRP A 365 6.80 18.99 -17.38
C TRP A 365 5.35 18.48 -17.37
N PHE A 366 4.55 18.87 -16.37
CA PHE A 366 3.14 18.50 -16.27
C PHE A 366 2.21 19.54 -16.90
N ARG A 367 2.62 20.82 -16.96
CA ARG A 367 1.85 21.92 -17.49
C ARG A 367 2.76 23.07 -17.94
N GLU A 368 3.11 23.10 -19.22
CA GLU A 368 4.04 24.11 -19.78
C GLU A 368 3.39 25.49 -20.01
N ASP A 369 2.08 25.50 -20.30
CA ASP A 369 1.39 26.68 -20.81
C ASP A 369 0.83 27.62 -19.73
N ASP A 370 0.98 27.29 -18.44
CA ASP A 370 0.35 28.04 -17.35
C ASP A 370 1.40 28.47 -16.29
N ALA A 371 1.87 29.69 -16.42
CA ALA A 371 2.88 30.28 -15.54
C ALA A 371 2.41 30.36 -14.07
N GLU A 372 1.11 30.54 -13.82
CA GLU A 372 0.57 30.60 -12.46
C GLU A 372 0.60 29.23 -11.78
N VAL A 373 0.22 28.17 -12.51
CA VAL A 373 0.32 26.78 -12.04
C VAL A 373 1.77 26.43 -11.71
N ILE A 374 2.72 26.82 -12.58
CA ILE A 374 4.16 26.59 -12.34
C ILE A 374 4.63 27.33 -11.09
N ALA A 375 4.24 28.59 -10.92
CA ALA A 375 4.65 29.39 -9.77
C ALA A 375 4.12 28.81 -8.44
N VAL A 376 2.83 28.48 -8.35
CA VAL A 376 2.21 27.87 -7.17
C VAL A 376 2.80 26.48 -6.91
N GLY A 377 2.85 25.63 -7.94
CA GLY A 377 3.38 24.27 -7.82
C GLY A 377 4.84 24.25 -7.39
N ALA A 378 5.70 25.11 -7.95
CA ALA A 378 7.11 25.17 -7.58
C ALA A 378 7.32 25.63 -6.11
N ARG A 379 6.55 26.62 -5.61
CA ARG A 379 6.62 27.04 -4.21
C ARG A 379 6.15 25.90 -3.29
N ALA A 380 5.00 25.30 -3.56
CA ALA A 380 4.45 24.21 -2.77
C ALA A 380 5.39 23.00 -2.77
N LEU A 381 5.97 22.64 -3.93
CA LEU A 381 6.94 21.54 -4.05
C LEU A 381 8.17 21.82 -3.19
N ARG A 382 8.73 23.03 -3.21
CA ARG A 382 9.88 23.40 -2.39
C ARG A 382 9.59 23.24 -0.91
N TRP A 383 8.42 23.67 -0.42
CA TRP A 383 8.02 23.45 0.98
C TRP A 383 7.98 21.98 1.36
N GLN A 384 7.36 21.16 0.53
CA GLN A 384 7.25 19.72 0.81
C GLN A 384 8.61 19.01 0.76
N LEU A 385 9.49 19.40 -0.17
CA LEU A 385 10.82 18.81 -0.31
C LEU A 385 11.74 19.09 0.89
N ILE A 386 11.61 20.25 1.55
CA ILE A 386 12.37 20.57 2.77
C ILE A 386 12.08 19.54 3.88
N THR A 387 10.83 19.12 4.04
CA THR A 387 10.41 18.22 5.12
C THR A 387 10.37 16.75 4.70
N LEU A 388 10.49 16.46 3.41
CA LEU A 388 10.40 15.10 2.87
C LEU A 388 11.37 14.10 3.55
N PRO A 389 12.66 14.42 3.82
CA PRO A 389 13.57 13.51 4.52
C PRO A 389 13.09 13.13 5.93
N LEU A 390 12.36 14.02 6.62
CA LEU A 390 11.79 13.75 7.94
C LEU A 390 10.71 12.69 7.89
N GLY A 391 10.00 12.59 6.76
CA GLY A 391 9.00 11.56 6.50
C GLY A 391 9.57 10.14 6.59
N THR A 392 10.87 9.94 6.31
CA THR A 392 11.54 8.65 6.48
C THR A 392 11.39 8.12 7.90
N TRP A 393 11.64 8.95 8.90
CA TRP A 393 11.52 8.58 10.31
C TRP A 393 10.10 8.16 10.65
N VAL A 394 9.12 9.00 10.28
CA VAL A 394 7.70 8.76 10.61
C VAL A 394 7.20 7.46 9.99
N ILE A 395 7.48 7.23 8.70
CA ILE A 395 7.01 6.05 7.96
C ILE A 395 7.67 4.78 8.51
N LEU A 396 8.99 4.77 8.71
CA LEU A 396 9.69 3.59 9.20
C LEU A 396 9.35 3.27 10.66
N CYS A 397 9.17 4.29 11.52
CA CYS A 397 8.67 4.09 12.88
C CYS A 397 7.26 3.48 12.88
N ASN A 398 6.37 3.98 12.02
CA ASN A 398 5.03 3.42 11.89
C ASN A 398 5.07 1.93 11.47
N MET A 399 5.88 1.59 10.44
CA MET A 399 6.05 0.22 9.97
C MET A 399 6.66 -0.70 11.03
N LEU A 400 7.66 -0.22 11.77
CA LEU A 400 8.24 -0.95 12.90
C LEU A 400 7.18 -1.25 13.97
N LEU A 401 6.49 -0.22 14.47
CA LEU A 401 5.50 -0.34 15.53
C LEU A 401 4.33 -1.25 15.14
N GLN A 402 3.90 -1.19 13.88
CA GLN A 402 2.89 -2.07 13.30
C GLN A 402 3.36 -3.54 13.33
N THR A 403 4.60 -3.79 12.93
CA THR A 403 5.17 -5.14 12.84
C THR A 403 5.42 -5.77 14.22
N ILE A 404 5.91 -5.01 15.20
CA ILE A 404 6.22 -5.50 16.56
C ILE A 404 5.02 -5.49 17.51
N ARG A 405 3.80 -5.37 17.00
CA ARG A 405 2.54 -5.43 17.77
C ARG A 405 2.41 -4.32 18.83
N LYS A 406 2.65 -3.08 18.44
CA LYS A 406 2.35 -1.88 19.25
C LYS A 406 1.21 -1.07 18.61
N PRO A 407 -0.05 -1.60 18.58
CA PRO A 407 -1.13 -1.07 17.74
C PRO A 407 -1.49 0.37 18.05
N VAL A 408 -1.63 0.75 19.31
CA VAL A 408 -2.00 2.12 19.70
C VAL A 408 -0.96 3.12 19.19
N ARG A 409 0.32 2.85 19.39
CA ARG A 409 1.40 3.74 18.92
C ARG A 409 1.48 3.79 17.40
N ALA A 410 1.25 2.64 16.74
CA ALA A 410 1.22 2.56 15.28
C ALA A 410 0.04 3.36 14.69
N VAL A 411 -1.16 3.27 15.27
CA VAL A 411 -2.34 4.05 14.86
C VAL A 411 -2.10 5.55 15.09
N LEU A 412 -1.55 5.93 16.24
CA LEU A 412 -1.23 7.33 16.53
C LEU A 412 -0.26 7.91 15.48
N LEU A 413 0.81 7.19 15.13
CA LEU A 413 1.74 7.64 14.08
C LEU A 413 1.13 7.62 12.68
N ALA A 414 0.30 6.62 12.36
CA ALA A 414 -0.41 6.55 11.07
C ALA A 414 -1.36 7.75 10.90
N SER A 415 -2.01 8.15 12.00
CA SER A 415 -2.97 9.27 12.02
C SER A 415 -2.29 10.64 12.13
N ALA A 416 -1.06 10.70 12.62
CA ALA A 416 -0.37 11.95 12.90
C ALA A 416 -0.20 12.81 11.64
N ARG A 417 0.32 12.22 10.58
CA ARG A 417 0.71 12.94 9.36
C ARG A 417 -0.48 13.57 8.64
N GLN A 418 -1.52 12.78 8.34
CA GLN A 418 -2.65 13.21 7.53
C GLN A 418 -3.87 13.64 8.36
N GLY A 419 -3.99 13.18 9.60
CA GLY A 419 -5.11 13.50 10.48
C GLY A 419 -4.76 14.58 11.49
N LEU A 420 -3.95 14.21 12.50
CA LEU A 420 -3.73 15.04 13.69
C LEU A 420 -3.08 16.40 13.39
N PHE A 421 -2.15 16.46 12.44
CA PHE A 421 -1.41 17.69 12.13
C PHE A 421 -1.81 18.33 10.81
N PHE A 422 -2.09 17.53 9.75
CA PHE A 422 -2.45 18.11 8.46
C PHE A 422 -3.83 18.76 8.47
N ILE A 423 -4.85 18.10 9.05
CA ILE A 423 -6.21 18.65 9.06
C ILE A 423 -6.27 20.01 9.77
N PRO A 424 -5.72 20.19 11.00
CA PRO A 424 -5.66 21.50 11.60
C PRO A 424 -4.82 22.51 10.79
N ALA A 425 -3.70 22.07 10.21
CA ALA A 425 -2.85 22.96 9.41
C ALA A 425 -3.58 23.49 8.18
N ILE A 426 -4.25 22.63 7.40
CA ILE A 426 -4.98 23.06 6.19
C ILE A 426 -6.22 23.90 6.50
N LEU A 427 -6.77 23.79 7.71
CA LEU A 427 -7.89 24.62 8.14
C LEU A 427 -7.44 25.97 8.68
N LEU A 428 -6.30 26.05 9.38
CA LEU A 428 -5.85 27.27 10.06
C LEU A 428 -4.89 28.13 9.21
N LEU A 429 -3.88 27.51 8.59
CA LEU A 429 -2.83 28.25 7.88
C LEU A 429 -3.36 29.09 6.69
N PRO A 430 -4.34 28.65 5.89
CA PRO A 430 -4.89 29.47 4.83
C PRO A 430 -5.58 30.76 5.34
N HIS A 431 -6.12 30.75 6.56
CA HIS A 431 -6.71 31.96 7.16
C HIS A 431 -5.63 32.97 7.62
N LEU A 432 -4.43 32.50 7.93
CA LEU A 432 -3.33 33.36 8.41
C LEU A 432 -2.43 33.83 7.26
N LEU A 433 -2.14 32.95 6.31
CA LEU A 433 -1.12 33.14 5.27
C LEU A 433 -1.68 33.07 3.83
N GLY A 434 -3.00 32.99 3.67
CA GLY A 434 -3.59 32.87 2.36
C GLY A 434 -3.15 31.60 1.59
N LEU A 435 -2.87 31.73 0.30
CA LEU A 435 -2.43 30.63 -0.55
C LEU A 435 -1.13 29.97 -0.04
N GLN A 436 -0.19 30.74 0.49
CA GLN A 436 1.02 30.19 1.10
C GLN A 436 0.70 29.20 2.25
N GLY A 437 -0.36 29.47 3.02
CA GLY A 437 -0.82 28.56 4.06
C GLY A 437 -1.27 27.20 3.50
N VAL A 438 -1.89 27.16 2.31
CA VAL A 438 -2.23 25.90 1.61
C VAL A 438 -0.94 25.20 1.18
N GLU A 439 -0.01 25.92 0.56
CA GLU A 439 1.26 25.39 0.05
C GLU A 439 2.13 24.77 1.17
N MET A 440 2.11 25.37 2.37
CA MET A 440 2.93 24.96 3.51
C MET A 440 2.27 23.88 4.40
N SER A 441 0.96 23.67 4.30
CA SER A 441 0.20 22.85 5.27
C SER A 441 0.76 21.44 5.42
N GLN A 442 1.16 20.79 4.31
CA GLN A 442 1.75 19.45 4.36
C GLN A 442 3.16 19.47 4.99
N ALA A 443 3.97 20.47 4.71
CA ALA A 443 5.31 20.61 5.28
C ALA A 443 5.24 20.80 6.80
N VAL A 444 4.34 21.64 7.28
CA VAL A 444 4.10 21.83 8.71
C VAL A 444 3.62 20.55 9.37
N ALA A 445 2.70 19.82 8.73
CA ALA A 445 2.22 18.53 9.24
C ALA A 445 3.33 17.48 9.31
N ASP A 446 4.19 17.40 8.31
CA ASP A 446 5.33 16.47 8.27
C ASP A 446 6.36 16.78 9.37
N PHE A 447 6.66 18.06 9.60
CA PHE A 447 7.55 18.50 10.65
C PHE A 447 6.99 18.20 12.06
N CYS A 448 5.72 18.53 12.31
CA CYS A 448 5.06 18.23 13.57
C CYS A 448 4.97 16.71 13.81
N SER A 449 4.69 15.94 12.76
CA SER A 449 4.65 14.47 12.84
C SER A 449 6.02 13.88 13.17
N PHE A 450 7.09 14.45 12.64
CA PHE A 450 8.45 14.03 12.97
C PHE A 450 8.76 14.26 14.46
N ILE A 451 8.48 15.45 14.99
CA ILE A 451 8.67 15.76 16.42
C ILE A 451 7.82 14.82 17.28
N PHE A 452 6.56 14.61 16.92
CA PHE A 452 5.66 13.70 17.64
C PHE A 452 6.13 12.25 17.60
N ALA A 453 6.74 11.80 16.49
CA ALA A 453 7.24 10.43 16.35
C ALA A 453 8.43 10.14 17.28
N LEU A 454 9.22 11.13 17.68
CA LEU A 454 10.39 10.93 18.54
C LEU A 454 10.02 10.31 19.91
N PRO A 455 9.13 10.92 20.74
CA PRO A 455 8.75 10.35 22.02
C PRO A 455 7.95 9.03 21.90
N VAL A 456 7.28 8.79 20.78
CA VAL A 456 6.52 7.56 20.56
C VAL A 456 7.44 6.39 20.23
N ALA A 457 8.46 6.60 19.40
CA ALA A 457 9.29 5.54 18.85
C ALA A 457 10.58 5.28 19.65
N ILE A 458 11.24 6.30 20.21
CA ILE A 458 12.50 6.17 20.91
C ILE A 458 12.44 5.20 22.10
N PRO A 459 11.42 5.23 22.98
CA PRO A 459 11.32 4.26 24.08
C PRO A 459 11.24 2.82 23.60
N VAL A 460 10.54 2.58 22.48
CA VAL A 460 10.42 1.25 21.87
C VAL A 460 11.76 0.81 21.27
N LEU A 461 12.47 1.70 20.58
CA LEU A 461 13.80 1.39 20.05
C LEU A 461 14.83 1.13 21.18
N ARG A 462 14.67 1.75 22.33
CA ARG A 462 15.49 1.47 23.52
C ARG A 462 15.18 0.10 24.11
N SER A 463 13.92 -0.30 24.16
CA SER A 463 13.54 -1.64 24.66
C SER A 463 14.04 -2.79 23.77
N LEU A 464 14.32 -2.52 22.49
CA LEU A 464 14.93 -3.49 21.56
C LEU A 464 16.47 -3.60 21.70
N ARG A 465 17.07 -3.02 22.72
CA ARG A 465 18.53 -3.17 22.99
C ARG A 465 18.86 -4.46 23.70
N GLN A 466 17.94 -5.02 24.45
CA GLN A 466 18.13 -6.23 25.24
C GLN A 466 17.49 -7.39 24.49
N ASP A 467 18.29 -8.37 24.07
CA ASP A 467 17.76 -9.63 23.57
C ASP A 467 17.28 -10.46 24.78
N PRO A 468 16.07 -11.08 24.72
CA PRO A 468 15.55 -11.87 25.85
C PRO A 468 16.36 -13.12 26.16
N ALA A 469 17.35 -13.45 25.34
CA ALA A 469 18.23 -14.63 25.48
C ALA A 469 19.66 -14.27 25.94
N ALA A 470 19.91 -13.03 26.39
CA ALA A 470 21.19 -12.61 26.94
C ALA A 470 21.16 -12.62 28.47
#